data_db6858b23082990b5ae33a33e132c7c1
#
_entry.id   db6858b23082990b5ae33a33e132c7c1
#
_cell.length_a   1.000
_cell.length_b   1.000
_cell.length_c   1.000
_cell.angle_alpha   90.00
_cell.angle_beta   90.00
_cell.angle_gamma   90.00
#
_symmetry.space_group_name_H-M   'P 1'
#
loop_
_entity.id
_entity.type
_entity.pdbx_description
1 polymer ?
#
loop_
_entity_poly.entity_id
_entity_poly.type
_entity_poly.pdbx_seq_one_letter_code
_entity_poly.pdbx_strand_id
1 'polypeptide(L)'
;MYPTHGFAPLCMIGGIGKTDRLTCLTSFASKAVGLRHKMKELSGSDANIPHIATGDIITTQIETQHGVLISLVHDTTLPRPRSLDFEVQGTKGVWKGNERLIYIEGVSAEERWEDDAFYIDKYESDYWKRWGQKAIKCDSHHQGMDYIMLKALEVDQKGEIPYPASLQDLALWTSVTILSDISIKENRKVDL
;
A
#
# COMPACT_ATOMS: atom_id res chain seq x y z
N MET A 1 1.13 10.76 7.06
CA MET A 1 1.11 9.38 6.54
C MET A 1 0.49 9.37 5.16
N TYR A 2 0.97 8.54 4.24
CA TYR A 2 0.46 8.41 2.87
C TYR A 2 0.28 6.92 2.52
N PRO A 3 -0.80 6.29 2.97
CA PRO A 3 -0.95 4.84 2.95
C PRO A 3 -1.41 4.27 1.61
N THR A 4 -1.90 5.08 0.68
CA THR A 4 -2.62 4.60 -0.50
C THR A 4 -1.85 3.64 -1.38
N HIS A 5 -0.53 3.81 -1.57
CA HIS A 5 0.29 2.91 -2.38
C HIS A 5 0.40 1.49 -1.80
N GLY A 6 0.39 1.36 -0.47
CA GLY A 6 0.38 0.06 0.20
C GLY A 6 -1.02 -0.44 0.48
N PHE A 7 -1.89 0.42 0.97
CA PHE A 7 -3.19 0.03 1.48
C PHE A 7 -4.24 -0.23 0.39
N ALA A 8 -4.26 0.59 -0.67
CA ALA A 8 -5.26 0.43 -1.73
C ALA A 8 -5.19 -0.95 -2.43
N PRO A 9 -4.02 -1.46 -2.85
CA PRO A 9 -3.92 -2.81 -3.40
C PRO A 9 -4.40 -3.89 -2.43
N LEU A 10 -4.07 -3.79 -1.13
CA LEU A 10 -4.55 -4.73 -0.12
C LEU A 10 -6.07 -4.70 0.02
N CYS A 11 -6.69 -3.52 -0.01
CA CYS A 11 -8.15 -3.39 -0.01
C CYS A 11 -8.77 -4.04 -1.25
N MET A 12 -8.17 -3.86 -2.43
CA MET A 12 -8.65 -4.48 -3.66
C MET A 12 -8.56 -6.00 -3.62
N ILE A 13 -7.45 -6.56 -3.13
CA ILE A 13 -7.24 -8.01 -2.96
C ILE A 13 -8.25 -8.57 -1.94
N GLY A 14 -8.42 -7.91 -0.80
CA GLY A 14 -9.30 -8.34 0.29
C GLY A 14 -10.79 -8.02 0.07
N GLY A 15 -11.16 -7.35 -1.02
CA GLY A 15 -12.55 -6.92 -1.26
C GLY A 15 -13.06 -5.87 -0.26
N ILE A 16 -12.15 -5.15 0.41
CA ILE A 16 -12.48 -4.17 1.45
C ILE A 16 -13.10 -2.92 0.79
N GLY A 17 -14.24 -2.51 1.29
CA GLY A 17 -15.08 -1.49 0.67
C GLY A 17 -16.14 -2.05 -0.30
N LYS A 18 -16.12 -3.37 -0.59
CA LYS A 18 -17.10 -4.05 -1.46
C LYS A 18 -17.79 -5.21 -0.73
N THR A 19 -17.04 -6.23 -0.37
CA THR A 19 -17.53 -7.45 0.31
C THR A 19 -17.15 -7.49 1.78
N ASP A 20 -16.19 -6.67 2.19
CA ASP A 20 -15.75 -6.52 3.58
C ASP A 20 -15.61 -5.03 3.92
N ARG A 21 -15.52 -4.68 5.19
CA ARG A 21 -15.35 -3.30 5.67
C ARG A 21 -14.39 -3.22 6.84
N LEU A 22 -13.75 -2.07 7.00
CA LEU A 22 -12.94 -1.79 8.18
C LEU A 22 -13.85 -1.67 9.40
N THR A 23 -13.39 -2.15 10.55
CA THR A 23 -14.12 -2.04 11.83
C THR A 23 -13.39 -1.18 12.83
N CYS A 24 -12.06 -1.28 12.86
CA CYS A 24 -11.27 -0.46 13.76
C CYS A 24 -9.80 -0.41 13.32
N LEU A 25 -9.08 0.53 13.89
CA LEU A 25 -7.63 0.58 13.78
C LEU A 25 -6.97 1.06 15.07
N THR A 26 -5.69 0.70 15.21
CA THR A 26 -4.79 1.24 16.25
C THR A 26 -3.46 1.58 15.62
N SER A 27 -2.92 2.75 15.94
CA SER A 27 -1.67 3.25 15.37
C SER A 27 -0.68 3.69 16.45
N PHE A 28 0.60 3.48 16.15
CA PHE A 28 1.72 3.94 16.96
C PHE A 28 2.71 4.71 16.09
N ALA A 29 3.34 5.71 16.67
CA ALA A 29 4.37 6.51 16.00
C ALA A 29 5.67 6.49 16.78
N SER A 30 6.79 6.37 16.09
CA SER A 30 8.11 6.61 16.66
C SER A 30 8.33 8.11 16.92
N LYS A 31 9.45 8.48 17.55
CA LYS A 31 9.90 9.87 17.56
C LYS A 31 10.42 10.28 16.17
N ALA A 32 10.36 11.58 15.88
CA ALA A 32 10.91 12.18 14.65
C ALA A 32 12.42 12.45 14.80
N VAL A 33 13.23 11.42 14.76
CA VAL A 33 14.70 11.51 14.92
C VAL A 33 15.40 11.64 13.57
N GLY A 34 15.02 10.80 12.60
CA GLY A 34 15.64 10.79 11.29
C GLY A 34 15.34 12.04 10.47
N LEU A 35 14.08 12.48 10.43
CA LEU A 35 13.72 13.73 9.76
C LEU A 35 14.41 14.92 10.41
N ARG A 36 14.45 14.98 11.75
CA ARG A 36 15.17 16.05 12.46
C ARG A 36 16.66 16.05 12.12
N HIS A 37 17.29 14.88 12.09
CA HIS A 37 18.70 14.73 11.71
C HIS A 37 18.94 15.28 10.30
N LYS A 38 18.09 14.89 9.33
CA LYS A 38 18.20 15.36 7.95
C LYS A 38 18.02 16.89 7.81
N MET A 39 17.06 17.44 8.53
CA MET A 39 16.86 18.89 8.55
C MET A 39 18.06 19.62 9.16
N LYS A 40 18.69 19.08 10.20
CA LYS A 40 19.92 19.63 10.79
C LYS A 40 21.08 19.61 9.80
N GLU A 41 21.28 18.50 9.08
CA GLU A 41 22.30 18.43 8.02
C GLU A 41 22.11 19.51 6.96
N LEU A 42 20.87 19.72 6.50
CA LEU A 42 20.54 20.68 5.45
C LEU A 42 20.64 22.14 5.92
N SER A 43 20.27 22.44 7.18
CA SER A 43 20.27 23.79 7.74
C SER A 43 21.58 24.19 8.41
N GLY A 44 22.45 23.22 8.69
CA GLY A 44 23.69 23.44 9.44
C GLY A 44 23.48 23.76 10.93
N SER A 45 22.25 23.80 11.44
CA SER A 45 21.94 24.19 12.81
C SER A 45 20.64 23.54 13.32
N ASP A 46 20.58 23.27 14.62
CA ASP A 46 19.35 22.85 15.31
C ASP A 46 18.38 24.00 15.58
N ALA A 47 18.85 25.25 15.54
CA ALA A 47 18.10 26.41 16.01
C ALA A 47 16.84 26.73 15.20
N ASN A 48 16.79 26.31 13.94
CA ASN A 48 15.70 26.62 13.01
C ASN A 48 14.85 25.40 12.63
N ILE A 49 15.01 24.27 13.33
CA ILE A 49 14.21 23.07 13.05
C ILE A 49 12.85 23.22 13.72
N PRO A 50 11.73 23.23 12.96
CA PRO A 50 10.40 23.33 13.53
C PRO A 50 10.06 22.08 14.35
N HIS A 51 9.06 22.20 15.20
CA HIS A 51 8.49 21.03 15.88
C HIS A 51 7.90 20.06 14.85
N ILE A 52 8.38 18.83 14.84
CA ILE A 52 7.91 17.76 13.97
C ILE A 52 6.94 16.92 14.78
N ALA A 53 5.66 16.98 14.41
CA ALA A 53 4.58 16.30 15.13
C ALA A 53 4.42 14.82 14.74
N THR A 54 4.88 14.43 13.54
CA THR A 54 4.78 13.04 13.04
C THR A 54 6.07 12.28 13.34
N GLY A 55 5.95 10.98 13.70
CA GLY A 55 7.10 10.10 13.84
C GLY A 55 7.74 9.71 12.50
N ASP A 56 8.97 9.20 12.55
CA ASP A 56 9.65 8.67 11.36
C ASP A 56 8.98 7.40 10.86
N ILE A 57 8.55 6.54 11.77
CA ILE A 57 7.83 5.30 11.48
C ILE A 57 6.46 5.37 12.14
N ILE A 58 5.43 5.04 11.37
CA ILE A 58 4.06 4.85 11.86
C ILE A 58 3.65 3.44 11.53
N THR A 59 3.23 2.68 12.54
CA THR A 59 2.63 1.35 12.39
C THR A 59 1.15 1.42 12.68
N THR A 60 0.32 0.82 11.83
CA THR A 60 -1.13 0.79 11.99
C THR A 60 -1.62 -0.64 11.82
N GLN A 61 -2.34 -1.13 12.81
CA GLN A 61 -3.06 -2.40 12.74
C GLN A 61 -4.53 -2.10 12.47
N ILE A 62 -5.10 -2.74 11.46
CA ILE A 62 -6.49 -2.54 11.03
C ILE A 62 -7.20 -3.89 11.06
N GLU A 63 -8.41 -3.91 11.58
CA GLU A 63 -9.28 -5.07 11.59
C GLU A 63 -10.49 -4.85 10.69
N THR A 64 -10.91 -5.92 9.99
CA THR A 64 -12.11 -5.88 9.15
C THR A 64 -13.27 -6.67 9.78
N GLN A 65 -14.47 -6.49 9.24
CA GLN A 65 -15.67 -7.20 9.71
C GLN A 65 -15.54 -8.72 9.60
N HIS A 66 -14.84 -9.21 8.58
CA HIS A 66 -14.61 -10.65 8.39
C HIS A 66 -13.36 -11.16 9.12
N GLY A 67 -12.73 -10.34 9.98
CA GLY A 67 -11.60 -10.73 10.80
C GLY A 67 -10.26 -10.73 10.06
N VAL A 68 -10.16 -10.05 8.92
CA VAL A 68 -8.87 -9.85 8.24
C VAL A 68 -8.07 -8.80 9.03
N LEU A 69 -6.81 -9.11 9.31
CA LEU A 69 -5.87 -8.19 9.93
C LEU A 69 -4.93 -7.60 8.87
N ILE A 70 -4.80 -6.28 8.87
CA ILE A 70 -3.91 -5.56 7.98
C ILE A 70 -2.89 -4.80 8.80
N SER A 71 -1.61 -5.06 8.55
CA SER A 71 -0.49 -4.35 9.16
C SER A 71 0.08 -3.36 8.14
N LEU A 72 0.03 -2.07 8.45
CA LEU A 72 0.65 -1.03 7.63
C LEU A 72 1.86 -0.45 8.36
N VAL A 73 2.97 -0.33 7.65
CA VAL A 73 4.15 0.39 8.09
C VAL A 73 4.41 1.55 7.13
N HIS A 74 4.42 2.77 7.65
CA HIS A 74 4.75 3.95 6.90
C HIS A 74 6.09 4.50 7.36
N ASP A 75 7.10 4.37 6.52
CA ASP A 75 8.47 4.82 6.75
C ASP A 75 8.97 5.54 5.48
N THR A 76 9.14 6.86 5.57
CA THR A 76 9.57 7.70 4.45
C THR A 76 10.74 8.61 4.78
N THR A 77 11.17 8.63 6.03
CA THR A 77 12.17 9.60 6.52
C THR A 77 13.48 8.95 6.92
N LEU A 78 13.52 7.63 7.06
CA LEU A 78 14.71 6.88 7.39
C LEU A 78 15.40 6.35 6.14
N PRO A 79 16.74 6.20 6.16
CA PRO A 79 17.50 5.71 5.01
C PRO A 79 17.21 4.23 4.75
N ARG A 80 16.52 3.98 3.64
CA ARG A 80 16.23 2.64 3.13
C ARG A 80 15.95 2.69 1.63
N PRO A 81 16.18 1.60 0.88
CA PRO A 81 15.62 1.45 -0.47
C PRO A 81 14.09 1.52 -0.42
N ARG A 82 13.47 2.09 -1.46
CA ARG A 82 12.02 2.09 -1.57
C ARG A 82 11.50 0.66 -1.72
N SER A 83 10.57 0.28 -0.86
CA SER A 83 9.82 -0.96 -0.97
C SER A 83 8.38 -0.76 -0.51
N LEU A 84 7.48 -1.63 -0.95
CA LEU A 84 6.09 -1.67 -0.48
C LEU A 84 5.86 -2.86 0.46
N ASP A 85 6.79 -3.79 0.51
CA ASP A 85 6.83 -4.97 1.38
C ASP A 85 5.47 -5.70 1.47
N PHE A 86 4.83 -5.88 0.30
CA PHE A 86 3.57 -6.59 0.24
C PHE A 86 3.73 -8.04 0.68
N GLU A 87 2.93 -8.43 1.66
CA GLU A 87 2.69 -9.82 2.00
C GLU A 87 1.18 -10.04 2.11
N VAL A 88 0.69 -11.08 1.47
CA VAL A 88 -0.72 -11.49 1.55
C VAL A 88 -0.75 -12.96 1.93
N GLN A 89 -1.32 -13.26 3.09
CA GLN A 89 -1.50 -14.62 3.58
C GLN A 89 -2.98 -14.94 3.72
N GLY A 90 -3.38 -16.05 3.14
CA GLY A 90 -4.73 -16.60 3.21
C GLY A 90 -4.75 -18.05 3.66
N THR A 91 -5.91 -18.67 3.63
CA THR A 91 -6.10 -20.07 4.04
C THR A 91 -5.49 -21.09 3.08
N LYS A 92 -5.08 -20.66 1.89
CA LYS A 92 -4.55 -21.55 0.84
C LYS A 92 -3.17 -21.17 0.35
N GLY A 93 -2.51 -20.21 0.98
CA GLY A 93 -1.18 -19.83 0.54
C GLY A 93 -0.74 -18.45 1.06
N VAL A 94 0.45 -18.09 0.69
CA VAL A 94 1.09 -16.81 1.02
C VAL A 94 1.87 -16.30 -0.17
N TRP A 95 1.80 -14.99 -0.42
CA TRP A 95 2.59 -14.29 -1.43
C TRP A 95 3.40 -13.17 -0.80
N LYS A 96 4.67 -13.06 -1.19
CA LYS A 96 5.62 -12.01 -0.77
C LYS A 96 6.09 -11.24 -2.00
N GLY A 97 5.55 -10.05 -2.19
CA GLY A 97 5.74 -9.28 -3.40
C GLY A 97 7.17 -8.78 -3.63
N ASN A 98 7.87 -8.36 -2.59
CA ASN A 98 9.25 -7.88 -2.72
C ASN A 98 10.23 -8.99 -3.09
N GLU A 99 10.08 -10.14 -2.45
CA GLU A 99 10.93 -11.31 -2.68
C GLU A 99 10.55 -12.08 -3.93
N ARG A 100 9.39 -11.76 -4.53
CA ARG A 100 8.86 -12.48 -5.69
C ARG A 100 8.60 -13.96 -5.39
N LEU A 101 8.08 -14.24 -4.17
CA LEU A 101 7.90 -15.59 -3.65
C LEU A 101 6.42 -15.88 -3.40
N ILE A 102 6.02 -17.11 -3.71
CA ILE A 102 4.67 -17.62 -3.46
C ILE A 102 4.74 -19.05 -2.92
N TYR A 103 3.78 -19.40 -2.06
CA TYR A 103 3.49 -20.76 -1.65
C TYR A 103 1.99 -20.98 -1.73
N ILE A 104 1.57 -22.07 -2.37
CA ILE A 104 0.15 -22.45 -2.51
C ILE A 104 -0.01 -23.86 -1.99
N GLU A 105 -0.85 -24.01 -0.98
CA GLU A 105 -1.19 -25.30 -0.37
C GLU A 105 -1.70 -26.30 -1.40
N GLY A 106 -1.12 -27.51 -1.42
CA GLY A 106 -1.48 -28.57 -2.35
C GLY A 106 -1.01 -28.36 -3.80
N VAL A 107 -0.26 -27.26 -4.10
CA VAL A 107 0.32 -27.00 -5.43
C VAL A 107 1.83 -26.87 -5.33
N SER A 108 2.33 -26.01 -4.45
CA SER A 108 3.76 -25.83 -4.20
C SER A 108 4.34 -27.08 -3.52
N ALA A 109 5.61 -27.37 -3.76
CA ALA A 109 6.31 -28.43 -3.03
C ALA A 109 6.32 -28.11 -1.53
N GLU A 110 6.17 -29.13 -0.71
CA GLU A 110 6.08 -28.99 0.76
C GLU A 110 7.25 -28.19 1.33
N GLU A 111 6.94 -27.17 2.13
CA GLU A 111 7.90 -26.25 2.76
C GLU A 111 8.85 -25.52 1.79
N ARG A 112 8.45 -25.34 0.52
CA ARG A 112 9.29 -24.65 -0.48
C ARG A 112 8.58 -23.45 -1.09
N TRP A 113 9.29 -22.34 -1.13
CA TRP A 113 8.87 -21.18 -1.89
C TRP A 113 9.09 -21.40 -3.38
N GLU A 114 8.18 -20.86 -4.18
CA GLU A 114 8.28 -20.77 -5.63
C GLU A 114 8.44 -19.31 -6.06
N ASP A 115 9.04 -19.08 -7.23
CA ASP A 115 9.01 -17.78 -7.89
C ASP A 115 7.59 -17.48 -8.39
N ASP A 116 7.12 -16.26 -8.22
CA ASP A 116 5.75 -15.86 -8.55
C ASP A 116 5.54 -15.51 -10.04
N ALA A 117 6.59 -15.52 -10.89
CA ALA A 117 6.52 -15.04 -12.26
C ALA A 117 5.42 -15.72 -13.09
N PHE A 118 5.26 -17.04 -12.95
CA PHE A 118 4.20 -17.76 -13.64
C PHE A 118 2.80 -17.26 -13.28
N TYR A 119 2.58 -16.95 -12.00
CA TYR A 119 1.29 -16.46 -11.51
C TYR A 119 1.03 -15.02 -11.92
N ILE A 120 2.07 -14.17 -11.88
CA ILE A 120 1.97 -12.78 -12.36
C ILE A 120 1.61 -12.77 -13.84
N ASP A 121 2.30 -13.50 -14.70
CA ASP A 121 2.01 -13.57 -16.14
C ASP A 121 0.58 -14.08 -16.41
N LYS A 122 0.18 -15.15 -15.72
CA LYS A 122 -1.15 -15.76 -15.88
C LYS A 122 -2.29 -14.84 -15.46
N TYR A 123 -2.14 -14.13 -14.35
CA TYR A 123 -3.19 -13.34 -13.70
C TYR A 123 -3.01 -11.82 -13.86
N GLU A 124 -2.05 -11.39 -14.67
CA GLU A 124 -1.85 -9.98 -14.98
C GLU A 124 -3.14 -9.34 -15.49
N SER A 125 -3.38 -8.08 -15.11
CA SER A 125 -4.59 -7.37 -15.50
C SER A 125 -4.68 -7.15 -17.01
N ASP A 126 -5.90 -7.05 -17.54
CA ASP A 126 -6.13 -6.76 -18.96
C ASP A 126 -5.53 -5.41 -19.40
N TYR A 127 -5.41 -4.45 -18.48
CA TYR A 127 -4.75 -3.17 -18.76
C TYR A 127 -3.28 -3.37 -19.09
N TRP A 128 -2.55 -4.15 -18.28
CA TRP A 128 -1.14 -4.45 -18.51
C TRP A 128 -0.93 -5.34 -19.71
N LYS A 129 -1.76 -6.35 -19.92
CA LYS A 129 -1.72 -7.20 -21.12
C LYS A 129 -1.89 -6.40 -22.41
N ARG A 130 -2.79 -5.41 -22.42
CA ARG A 130 -3.08 -4.59 -23.62
C ARG A 130 -2.05 -3.49 -23.84
N TRP A 131 -1.60 -2.81 -22.80
CA TRP A 131 -0.84 -1.57 -22.93
C TRP A 131 0.49 -1.54 -22.21
N GLY A 132 0.83 -2.54 -21.41
CA GLY A 132 2.01 -2.54 -20.53
C GLY A 132 3.32 -2.29 -21.27
N GLN A 133 3.54 -2.95 -22.39
CA GLN A 133 4.75 -2.75 -23.22
C GLN A 133 4.89 -1.31 -23.74
N LYS A 134 3.78 -0.70 -24.15
CA LYS A 134 3.76 0.69 -24.58
C LYS A 134 3.93 1.63 -23.39
N ALA A 135 3.28 1.33 -22.28
CA ALA A 135 3.33 2.11 -21.07
C ALA A 135 4.77 2.27 -20.55
N ILE A 136 5.50 1.17 -20.44
CA ILE A 136 6.91 1.16 -19.99
C ILE A 136 7.80 2.01 -20.91
N LYS A 137 7.55 2.00 -22.22
CA LYS A 137 8.30 2.82 -23.18
C LYS A 137 7.98 4.32 -23.09
N CYS A 138 6.74 4.67 -22.71
CA CYS A 138 6.28 6.06 -22.64
C CYS A 138 6.54 6.73 -21.29
N ASP A 139 6.60 5.95 -20.21
CA ASP A 139 6.71 6.43 -18.85
C ASP A 139 7.79 5.67 -18.10
N SER A 140 8.99 6.24 -18.07
CA SER A 140 10.14 5.65 -17.39
C SER A 140 10.14 5.91 -15.88
N HIS A 141 9.46 6.94 -15.37
CA HIS A 141 9.50 7.32 -13.96
C HIS A 141 8.71 6.38 -13.07
N HIS A 142 7.47 6.05 -13.45
CA HIS A 142 6.61 5.14 -12.71
C HIS A 142 6.42 3.79 -13.41
N GLN A 143 7.40 3.39 -14.24
CA GLN A 143 7.41 2.08 -14.91
C GLN A 143 6.12 1.82 -15.73
N GLY A 144 5.55 2.87 -16.30
CA GLY A 144 4.33 2.80 -17.11
C GLY A 144 3.02 2.97 -16.35
N MET A 145 3.03 3.08 -15.03
CA MET A 145 1.78 3.15 -14.25
C MET A 145 0.94 4.38 -14.57
N ASP A 146 1.55 5.55 -14.78
CA ASP A 146 0.82 6.78 -15.13
C ASP A 146 0.13 6.66 -16.48
N TYR A 147 0.80 6.03 -17.46
CA TYR A 147 0.21 5.74 -18.75
C TYR A 147 -1.00 4.81 -18.61
N ILE A 148 -0.89 3.73 -17.84
CA ILE A 148 -1.99 2.78 -17.58
C ILE A 148 -3.16 3.48 -16.89
N MET A 149 -2.89 4.31 -15.88
CA MET A 149 -3.92 5.08 -15.17
C MET A 149 -4.72 5.99 -16.13
N LEU A 150 -4.03 6.73 -16.99
CA LEU A 150 -4.68 7.59 -17.99
C LEU A 150 -5.46 6.79 -19.04
N LYS A 151 -4.94 5.63 -19.42
CA LYS A 151 -5.66 4.71 -20.33
C LYS A 151 -6.90 4.12 -19.67
N ALA A 152 -6.84 3.75 -18.40
CA ALA A 152 -8.00 3.28 -17.65
C ALA A 152 -9.11 4.33 -17.63
N LEU A 153 -8.76 5.61 -17.39
CA LEU A 153 -9.72 6.71 -17.45
C LEU A 153 -10.31 6.90 -18.85
N GLU A 154 -9.47 6.84 -19.90
CA GLU A 154 -9.92 6.99 -21.28
C GLU A 154 -10.95 5.92 -21.68
N VAL A 155 -10.70 4.65 -21.35
CA VAL A 155 -11.61 3.56 -21.71
C VAL A 155 -12.88 3.54 -20.87
N ASP A 156 -12.81 3.98 -19.61
CA ASP A 156 -13.98 4.18 -18.75
C ASP A 156 -14.90 5.28 -19.32
N GLN A 157 -14.34 6.41 -19.73
CA GLN A 157 -15.10 7.49 -20.35
C GLN A 157 -15.77 7.09 -21.68
N LYS A 158 -15.19 6.11 -22.38
CA LYS A 158 -15.80 5.53 -23.60
C LYS A 158 -16.84 4.45 -23.29
N GLY A 159 -17.02 4.07 -22.02
CA GLY A 159 -17.92 3.00 -21.60
C GLY A 159 -17.43 1.60 -21.97
N GLU A 160 -16.12 1.42 -22.24
CA GLU A 160 -15.56 0.14 -22.65
C GLU A 160 -15.21 -0.74 -21.44
N ILE A 161 -14.51 -0.17 -20.46
CA ILE A 161 -14.07 -0.88 -19.23
C ILE A 161 -14.22 0.10 -18.05
N PRO A 162 -14.95 -0.26 -16.99
CA PRO A 162 -15.08 0.60 -15.82
C PRO A 162 -13.74 0.90 -15.16
N TYR A 163 -13.56 2.12 -14.68
CA TYR A 163 -12.37 2.48 -13.90
C TYR A 163 -12.28 1.60 -12.65
N PRO A 164 -11.10 1.06 -12.31
CA PRO A 164 -10.96 0.04 -11.27
C PRO A 164 -11.23 0.53 -9.84
N ALA A 165 -11.26 1.84 -9.62
CA ALA A 165 -11.50 2.45 -8.32
C ALA A 165 -12.59 3.51 -8.37
N SER A 166 -13.43 3.56 -7.35
CA SER A 166 -14.48 4.57 -7.16
C SER A 166 -14.01 5.71 -6.23
N LEU A 167 -14.79 6.79 -6.14
CA LEU A 167 -14.56 7.84 -5.15
C LEU A 167 -14.71 7.32 -3.71
N GLN A 168 -15.61 6.35 -3.51
CA GLN A 168 -15.75 5.69 -2.21
C GLN A 168 -14.50 4.90 -1.83
N ASP A 169 -13.90 4.18 -2.77
CA ASP A 169 -12.63 3.49 -2.56
C ASP A 169 -11.52 4.48 -2.17
N LEU A 170 -11.43 5.62 -2.88
CA LEU A 170 -10.44 6.66 -2.56
C LEU A 170 -10.67 7.25 -1.17
N ALA A 171 -11.93 7.55 -0.80
CA ALA A 171 -12.27 8.04 0.53
C ALA A 171 -11.88 7.04 1.62
N LEU A 172 -12.16 5.74 1.41
CA LEU A 172 -11.77 4.66 2.29
C LEU A 172 -10.25 4.59 2.46
N TRP A 173 -9.50 4.56 1.36
CA TRP A 173 -8.03 4.43 1.42
C TRP A 173 -7.34 5.61 2.08
N THR A 174 -7.88 6.81 1.91
CA THR A 174 -7.31 8.04 2.50
C THR A 174 -7.75 8.25 3.96
N SER A 175 -8.88 7.68 4.39
CA SER A 175 -9.39 7.80 5.76
C SER A 175 -8.40 7.29 6.81
N VAL A 176 -7.64 6.25 6.50
CA VAL A 176 -6.64 5.66 7.39
C VAL A 176 -5.60 6.69 7.85
N THR A 177 -5.29 7.69 7.03
CA THR A 177 -4.38 8.78 7.41
C THR A 177 -4.90 9.57 8.62
N ILE A 178 -6.16 10.01 8.54
CA ILE A 178 -6.80 10.80 9.59
C ILE A 178 -7.05 9.95 10.84
N LEU A 179 -7.54 8.74 10.65
CA LEU A 179 -7.87 7.82 11.75
C LEU A 179 -6.62 7.36 12.51
N SER A 180 -5.51 7.16 11.81
CA SER A 180 -4.21 6.87 12.44
C SER A 180 -3.71 8.05 13.29
N ASP A 181 -3.87 9.28 12.80
CA ASP A 181 -3.50 10.48 13.56
C ASP A 181 -4.34 10.60 14.85
N ILE A 182 -5.65 10.35 14.75
CA ILE A 182 -6.55 10.30 15.92
C ILE A 182 -6.09 9.23 16.92
N SER A 183 -5.83 8.01 16.43
CA SER A 183 -5.38 6.90 17.27
C SER A 183 -4.09 7.22 18.04
N ILE A 184 -3.12 7.83 17.34
CA ILE A 184 -1.84 8.23 17.94
C ILE A 184 -2.03 9.33 18.99
N LYS A 185 -2.79 10.39 18.65
CA LYS A 185 -3.00 11.54 19.54
C LYS A 185 -3.79 11.20 20.78
N GLU A 186 -4.80 10.36 20.64
CA GLU A 186 -5.69 9.96 21.72
C GLU A 186 -5.24 8.68 22.42
N ASN A 187 -4.18 8.04 21.92
CA ASN A 187 -3.62 6.79 22.45
C ASN A 187 -4.69 5.72 22.66
N ARG A 188 -5.53 5.52 21.65
CA ARG A 188 -6.63 4.55 21.70
C ARG A 188 -6.89 3.88 20.35
N LYS A 189 -7.62 2.79 20.41
CA LYS A 189 -8.31 2.19 19.26
C LYS A 189 -9.38 3.17 18.74
N VAL A 190 -9.50 3.27 17.43
CA VAL A 190 -10.53 4.04 16.73
C VAL A 190 -11.47 3.06 16.04
N ASP A 191 -12.74 3.10 16.39
CA ASP A 191 -13.80 2.34 15.71
C ASP A 191 -14.25 3.09 14.45
N LEU A 192 -14.70 2.34 13.39
CA LEU A 192 -14.96 2.81 12.03
C LEU A 192 -16.39 2.50 11.59
#